data_a9dccae1490f7952715d343e8a6e7f59
#
_entry.id   a9dccae1490f7952715d343e8a6e7f59
#
_cell.length_a   1.000
_cell.length_b   1.000
_cell.length_c   1.000
_cell.angle_alpha   90.00
_cell.angle_beta   90.00
_cell.angle_gamma   90.00
#
_symmetry.space_group_name_H-M   'P 1'
#
loop_
_entity.id
_entity.type
_entity.pdbx_description
1 polymer ?
#
loop_
_entity_poly.entity_id
_entity_poly.type
_entity_poly.pdbx_seq_one_letter_code
_entity_poly.pdbx_strand_id
1 'polypeptide(L)'
;FKRAVEAQDTETILAGFDRIPVKPGECFYVPGGIPHAIGEGIFMVELMEPADFAVRIEFERGGYTLPENARFMGRDIDFALSMFDFTARNLARTRKEFFVEPLELPLVGNAERFSLFDSRKTNCFRLERIRVNGNAAVDHHSFRVLIVTRGNGTLSCENKTLSLQQYDRVLIPYYVQTMRFSGKLELLAAMPPLNK
;
A
#
# COMPACT_ATOMS: atom_id res chain seq x y z
N PHE A 1 3.57 -17.10 22.35
CA PHE A 1 3.94 -16.59 21.03
C PHE A 1 5.44 -16.71 20.78
N LYS A 2 6.33 -16.18 21.69
CA LYS A 2 7.80 -16.25 21.56
C LYS A 2 8.30 -17.66 21.24
N ARG A 3 7.91 -18.67 22.02
CA ARG A 3 8.31 -20.08 21.80
C ARG A 3 7.91 -20.61 20.42
N ALA A 4 6.74 -20.23 19.93
CA ALA A 4 6.30 -20.64 18.60
C ALA A 4 7.16 -19.98 17.49
N VAL A 5 7.53 -18.71 17.68
CA VAL A 5 8.42 -18.01 16.74
C VAL A 5 9.82 -18.64 16.75
N GLU A 6 10.40 -18.93 17.91
CA GLU A 6 11.70 -19.58 18.04
C GLU A 6 11.73 -20.98 17.41
N ALA A 7 10.64 -21.74 17.56
CA ALA A 7 10.49 -23.07 17.01
C ALA A 7 10.01 -23.08 15.54
N GLN A 8 9.71 -21.91 14.95
CA GLN A 8 9.07 -21.79 13.64
C GLN A 8 7.79 -22.63 13.50
N ASP A 9 7.03 -22.74 14.61
CA ASP A 9 5.73 -23.39 14.64
C ASP A 9 4.68 -22.46 13.99
N THR A 10 4.66 -22.51 12.66
CA THR A 10 3.80 -21.65 11.83
C THR A 10 2.31 -21.88 12.14
N GLU A 11 1.90 -23.10 12.48
CA GLU A 11 0.52 -23.40 12.81
C GLU A 11 0.08 -22.65 14.08
N THR A 12 0.87 -22.75 15.14
CA THR A 12 0.63 -22.02 16.40
C THR A 12 0.70 -20.50 16.20
N ILE A 13 1.63 -20.01 15.39
CA ILE A 13 1.73 -18.58 15.07
C ILE A 13 0.45 -18.12 14.38
N LEU A 14 0.02 -18.80 13.32
CA LEU A 14 -1.14 -18.42 12.54
C LEU A 14 -2.47 -18.61 13.27
N ALA A 15 -2.55 -19.52 14.23
CA ALA A 15 -3.73 -19.67 15.10
C ALA A 15 -4.03 -18.42 15.95
N GLY A 16 -3.04 -17.56 16.16
CA GLY A 16 -3.21 -16.27 16.82
C GLY A 16 -3.71 -15.12 15.93
N PHE A 17 -3.96 -15.38 14.65
CA PHE A 17 -4.36 -14.36 13.66
C PHE A 17 -5.73 -14.66 13.08
N ASP A 18 -6.58 -13.63 13.00
CA ASP A 18 -7.81 -13.73 12.22
C ASP A 18 -7.53 -13.52 10.72
N ARG A 19 -8.14 -14.35 9.89
CA ARG A 19 -8.12 -14.16 8.44
C ARG A 19 -9.16 -13.12 8.04
N ILE A 20 -8.71 -12.07 7.39
CA ILE A 20 -9.56 -10.97 6.92
C ILE A 20 -9.79 -11.15 5.41
N PRO A 21 -11.00 -11.53 4.98
CA PRO A 21 -11.31 -11.58 3.56
C PRO A 21 -11.21 -10.18 2.96
N VAL A 22 -10.49 -10.04 1.85
CA VAL A 22 -10.30 -8.78 1.15
C VAL A 22 -10.85 -8.85 -0.27
N LYS A 23 -11.23 -7.69 -0.81
CA LYS A 23 -11.74 -7.54 -2.18
C LYS A 23 -10.84 -6.62 -2.99
N PRO A 24 -10.77 -6.78 -4.32
CA PRO A 24 -10.07 -5.84 -5.17
C PRO A 24 -10.53 -4.39 -4.94
N GLY A 25 -9.59 -3.49 -4.78
CA GLY A 25 -9.83 -2.07 -4.53
C GLY A 25 -9.98 -1.69 -3.06
N GLU A 26 -10.00 -2.64 -2.13
CA GLU A 26 -9.89 -2.34 -0.70
C GLU A 26 -8.47 -1.85 -0.36
N CYS A 27 -8.40 -0.98 0.63
CA CYS A 27 -7.17 -0.38 1.10
C CYS A 27 -7.10 -0.44 2.63
N PHE A 28 -5.92 -0.76 3.17
CA PHE A 28 -5.69 -0.87 4.59
C PHE A 28 -4.46 -0.04 4.98
N TYR A 29 -4.55 0.64 6.11
CA TYR A 29 -3.42 1.25 6.76
C TYR A 29 -3.03 0.40 7.97
N VAL A 30 -1.86 -0.21 7.91
CA VAL A 30 -1.33 -1.03 9.00
C VAL A 30 -0.22 -0.25 9.69
N PRO A 31 -0.46 0.32 10.90
CA PRO A 31 0.58 1.04 11.64
C PRO A 31 1.73 0.12 12.05
N GLY A 32 2.88 0.71 12.32
CA GLY A 32 3.99 -0.01 12.96
C GLY A 32 3.56 -0.71 14.25
N GLY A 33 4.17 -1.86 14.53
CA GLY A 33 3.87 -2.68 15.70
C GLY A 33 2.67 -3.62 15.55
N ILE A 34 1.89 -3.54 14.47
CA ILE A 34 0.78 -4.47 14.22
C ILE A 34 1.28 -5.71 13.50
N PRO A 35 1.31 -6.89 14.14
CA PRO A 35 1.67 -8.13 13.48
C PRO A 35 0.67 -8.44 12.37
N HIS A 36 1.16 -8.69 11.17
CA HIS A 36 0.33 -8.99 10.01
C HIS A 36 1.05 -9.88 9.01
N ALA A 37 0.28 -10.54 8.16
CA ALA A 37 0.78 -11.33 7.05
C ALA A 37 -0.16 -11.19 5.84
N ILE A 38 0.41 -11.34 4.66
CA ILE A 38 -0.34 -11.34 3.40
C ILE A 38 -0.62 -12.79 3.01
N GLY A 39 -1.90 -13.10 2.82
CA GLY A 39 -2.35 -14.43 2.43
C GLY A 39 -2.04 -14.77 0.97
N GLU A 40 -2.14 -16.05 0.67
CA GLU A 40 -1.96 -16.55 -0.70
C GLU A 40 -2.99 -15.94 -1.67
N GLY A 41 -2.57 -15.73 -2.92
CA GLY A 41 -3.43 -15.20 -3.99
C GLY A 41 -3.69 -13.69 -3.92
N ILE A 42 -3.07 -12.97 -3.02
CA ILE A 42 -3.19 -11.51 -2.93
C ILE A 42 -2.13 -10.85 -3.82
N PHE A 43 -2.60 -9.99 -4.74
CA PHE A 43 -1.78 -9.03 -5.45
C PHE A 43 -2.09 -7.62 -4.92
N MET A 44 -1.07 -6.91 -4.46
CA MET A 44 -1.26 -5.60 -3.84
C MET A 44 -0.19 -4.60 -4.27
N VAL A 45 -0.49 -3.34 -4.05
CA VAL A 45 0.48 -2.24 -4.05
C VAL A 45 0.70 -1.83 -2.60
N GLU A 46 1.92 -1.92 -2.13
CA GLU A 46 2.32 -1.50 -0.80
C GLU A 46 3.13 -0.21 -0.87
N LEU A 47 2.74 0.77 -0.05
CA LEU A 47 3.51 1.98 0.23
C LEU A 47 3.95 1.92 1.67
N MET A 48 5.23 2.16 1.90
CA MET A 48 5.81 2.17 3.24
C MET A 48 6.29 3.56 3.63
N GLU A 49 6.32 3.80 4.91
CA GLU A 49 7.06 4.94 5.48
C GLU A 49 8.56 4.81 5.17
N PRO A 50 9.32 5.90 5.09
CA PRO A 50 10.72 5.85 4.64
C PRO A 50 11.69 5.18 5.63
N ALA A 51 11.19 4.63 6.72
CA ALA A 51 11.96 3.84 7.69
C ALA A 51 11.54 2.37 7.58
N ASP A 52 12.47 1.50 7.17
CA ASP A 52 12.25 0.06 7.09
C ASP A 52 12.86 -0.63 8.32
N PHE A 53 12.14 -0.62 9.43
CA PHE A 53 12.46 -1.45 10.59
C PHE A 53 11.54 -2.68 10.58
N ALA A 54 11.90 -3.68 9.80
CA ALA A 54 11.09 -4.87 9.60
C ALA A 54 11.48 -5.99 10.57
N VAL A 55 10.58 -6.37 11.45
CA VAL A 55 10.68 -7.57 12.29
C VAL A 55 10.02 -8.73 11.56
N ARG A 56 10.78 -9.79 11.30
CA ARG A 56 10.32 -10.98 10.60
C ARG A 56 10.18 -12.12 11.60
N ILE A 57 8.98 -12.65 11.75
CA ILE A 57 8.68 -13.76 12.65
C ILE A 57 8.63 -15.13 11.94
N GLU A 58 8.62 -15.14 10.62
CA GLU A 58 8.82 -16.32 9.78
C GLU A 58 10.22 -16.25 9.17
N PHE A 59 11.11 -17.17 9.53
CA PHE A 59 12.49 -17.18 9.02
C PHE A 59 12.79 -18.37 8.14
N GLU A 60 11.88 -19.33 8.03
CA GLU A 60 12.04 -20.52 7.23
C GLU A 60 10.88 -20.65 6.25
N ARG A 61 11.17 -20.59 4.96
CA ARG A 61 10.15 -20.71 3.91
C ARG A 61 10.73 -21.24 2.63
N GLY A 62 10.09 -22.28 2.06
CA GLY A 62 10.46 -22.80 0.74
C GLY A 62 11.91 -23.27 0.64
N GLY A 63 12.49 -23.77 1.73
CA GLY A 63 13.90 -24.22 1.77
C GLY A 63 14.92 -23.10 2.00
N TYR A 64 14.47 -21.86 2.16
CA TYR A 64 15.33 -20.74 2.53
C TYR A 64 15.18 -20.41 4.01
N THR A 65 16.32 -20.26 4.71
CA THR A 65 16.39 -19.82 6.10
C THR A 65 16.99 -18.41 6.15
N LEU A 66 16.24 -17.46 6.74
CA LEU A 66 16.68 -16.09 6.89
C LEU A 66 17.83 -16.02 7.91
N PRO A 67 18.97 -15.38 7.58
CA PRO A 67 20.08 -15.21 8.51
C PRO A 67 19.65 -14.50 9.80
N GLU A 68 20.22 -14.86 10.94
CA GLU A 68 19.84 -14.32 12.25
C GLU A 68 19.86 -12.78 12.31
N ASN A 69 20.91 -12.18 11.78
CA ASN A 69 21.07 -10.73 11.76
C ASN A 69 19.99 -9.99 10.92
N ALA A 70 19.28 -10.71 10.05
CA ALA A 70 18.20 -10.17 9.22
C ALA A 70 16.79 -10.39 9.82
N ARG A 71 16.67 -11.24 10.86
CA ARG A 71 15.36 -11.57 11.47
C ARG A 71 14.78 -10.38 12.21
N PHE A 72 15.60 -9.75 13.06
CA PHE A 72 15.21 -8.68 13.98
C PHE A 72 16.10 -7.45 13.86
N MET A 73 16.64 -7.20 12.67
CA MET A 73 17.52 -6.05 12.39
C MET A 73 18.74 -5.98 13.35
N GLY A 74 19.34 -7.15 13.65
CA GLY A 74 20.48 -7.27 14.55
C GLY A 74 20.15 -7.14 16.05
N ARG A 75 18.86 -7.12 16.41
CA ARG A 75 18.38 -7.17 17.80
C ARG A 75 18.00 -8.60 18.19
N ASP A 76 17.71 -8.81 19.48
CA ASP A 76 17.16 -10.07 19.97
C ASP A 76 15.64 -10.17 19.82
N ILE A 77 15.10 -11.35 20.04
CA ILE A 77 13.66 -11.61 19.90
C ILE A 77 12.83 -10.88 20.96
N ASP A 78 13.35 -10.66 22.16
CA ASP A 78 12.61 -9.95 23.21
C ASP A 78 12.44 -8.48 22.87
N PHE A 79 13.47 -7.84 22.34
CA PHE A 79 13.36 -6.50 21.80
C PHE A 79 12.36 -6.45 20.64
N ALA A 80 12.46 -7.38 19.69
CA ALA A 80 11.56 -7.45 18.56
C ALA A 80 10.09 -7.56 18.98
N LEU A 81 9.79 -8.47 19.91
CA LEU A 81 8.43 -8.67 20.41
C LEU A 81 7.92 -7.54 21.31
N SER A 82 8.82 -6.79 21.95
CA SER A 82 8.42 -5.61 22.75
C SER A 82 7.80 -4.49 21.92
N MET A 83 8.04 -4.49 20.61
CA MET A 83 7.45 -3.50 19.68
C MET A 83 6.06 -3.89 19.19
N PHE A 84 5.60 -5.10 19.46
CA PHE A 84 4.32 -5.58 18.96
C PHE A 84 3.16 -5.15 19.84
N ASP A 85 2.10 -4.68 19.16
CA ASP A 85 0.80 -4.48 19.79
C ASP A 85 0.02 -5.80 19.78
N PHE A 86 0.02 -6.49 20.92
CA PHE A 86 -0.72 -7.74 21.14
C PHE A 86 -2.19 -7.51 21.53
N THR A 87 -2.73 -6.32 21.37
CA THR A 87 -4.14 -6.06 21.65
C THR A 87 -5.02 -6.92 20.76
N ALA A 88 -5.83 -7.78 21.37
CA ALA A 88 -6.78 -8.62 20.64
C ALA A 88 -7.86 -7.77 19.95
N ARG A 89 -8.09 -8.03 18.67
CA ARG A 89 -9.09 -7.37 17.84
C ARG A 89 -9.92 -8.43 17.12
N ASN A 90 -11.23 -8.31 17.19
CA ASN A 90 -12.08 -9.12 16.31
C ASN A 90 -12.15 -8.52 14.90
N LEU A 91 -12.68 -9.26 13.94
CA LEU A 91 -12.76 -8.85 12.54
C LEU A 91 -13.43 -7.47 12.35
N ALA A 92 -14.52 -7.20 13.07
CA ALA A 92 -15.23 -5.93 12.95
C ALA A 92 -14.38 -4.75 13.42
N ARG A 93 -13.68 -4.91 14.55
CA ARG A 93 -12.76 -3.91 15.09
C ARG A 93 -11.55 -3.72 14.17
N THR A 94 -10.96 -4.79 13.66
CA THR A 94 -9.83 -4.72 12.74
C THR A 94 -10.20 -3.95 11.47
N ARG A 95 -11.35 -4.24 10.87
CA ARG A 95 -11.83 -3.47 9.72
C ARG A 95 -12.07 -2.00 10.05
N LYS A 96 -12.66 -1.69 11.18
CA LYS A 96 -12.91 -0.30 11.60
C LYS A 96 -11.61 0.50 11.82
N GLU A 97 -10.59 -0.12 12.39
CA GLU A 97 -9.33 0.54 12.71
C GLU A 97 -8.40 0.70 11.49
N PHE A 98 -8.32 -0.32 10.64
CA PHE A 98 -7.30 -0.40 9.59
C PHE A 98 -7.84 -0.20 8.18
N PHE A 99 -9.11 -0.46 7.92
CA PHE A 99 -9.70 -0.20 6.61
C PHE A 99 -9.75 1.30 6.33
N VAL A 100 -9.43 1.67 5.09
CA VAL A 100 -9.44 3.05 4.64
C VAL A 100 -10.67 3.30 3.79
N GLU A 101 -11.57 4.15 4.27
CA GLU A 101 -12.69 4.65 3.48
C GLU A 101 -12.17 5.69 2.48
N PRO A 102 -12.33 5.44 1.16
CA PRO A 102 -11.93 6.40 0.14
C PRO A 102 -12.74 7.71 0.25
N LEU A 103 -12.04 8.85 0.19
CA LEU A 103 -12.69 10.15 0.11
C LEU A 103 -12.72 10.60 -1.35
N GLU A 104 -13.91 10.86 -1.87
CA GLU A 104 -14.06 11.41 -3.21
C GLU A 104 -13.45 12.80 -3.31
N LEU A 105 -12.71 13.04 -4.40
CA LEU A 105 -12.08 14.30 -4.71
C LEU A 105 -12.65 14.87 -6.02
N PRO A 106 -12.74 16.20 -6.16
CA PRO A 106 -13.16 16.82 -7.40
C PRO A 106 -12.26 16.42 -8.58
N LEU A 107 -12.87 16.17 -9.73
CA LEU A 107 -12.17 15.90 -10.97
C LEU A 107 -12.97 16.43 -12.15
N VAL A 108 -12.28 16.88 -13.20
CA VAL A 108 -12.88 17.35 -14.46
C VAL A 108 -12.81 16.23 -15.50
N GLY A 109 -13.95 15.93 -16.13
CA GLY A 109 -14.07 14.95 -17.20
C GLY A 109 -14.79 13.68 -16.76
N ASN A 110 -14.70 12.63 -17.59
CA ASN A 110 -15.34 11.34 -17.34
C ASN A 110 -14.42 10.45 -16.47
N ALA A 111 -14.26 10.82 -15.21
CA ALA A 111 -13.41 10.09 -14.27
C ALA A 111 -13.86 10.31 -12.83
N GLU A 112 -13.43 9.41 -11.97
CA GLU A 112 -13.55 9.47 -10.52
C GLU A 112 -12.16 9.57 -9.90
N ARG A 113 -12.03 10.34 -8.83
CA ARG A 113 -10.78 10.49 -8.08
C ARG A 113 -11.05 10.35 -6.59
N PHE A 114 -10.26 9.54 -5.92
CA PHE A 114 -10.41 9.28 -4.50
C PHE A 114 -9.07 9.45 -3.77
N SER A 115 -9.07 10.14 -2.64
CA SER A 115 -7.99 10.07 -1.67
C SER A 115 -8.11 8.76 -0.90
N LEU A 116 -7.05 7.95 -0.91
CA LEU A 116 -6.91 6.74 -0.10
C LEU A 116 -6.07 7.04 1.14
N PHE A 117 -4.92 7.67 0.95
CA PHE A 117 -4.06 8.14 2.05
C PHE A 117 -3.76 9.63 1.90
N ASP A 118 -3.90 10.34 3.00
CA ASP A 118 -3.51 11.73 3.17
C ASP A 118 -3.16 11.99 4.65
N SER A 119 -2.98 13.24 5.02
CA SER A 119 -2.59 13.64 6.39
C SER A 119 -3.56 13.22 7.50
N ARG A 120 -4.77 12.73 7.17
CA ARG A 120 -5.69 12.13 8.15
C ARG A 120 -5.24 10.76 8.63
N LYS A 121 -4.41 10.07 7.85
CA LYS A 121 -3.91 8.71 8.14
C LYS A 121 -2.40 8.68 8.38
N THR A 122 -1.62 9.34 7.54
CA THR A 122 -0.16 9.42 7.67
C THR A 122 0.37 10.73 7.12
N ASN A 123 1.48 11.22 7.69
CA ASN A 123 2.22 12.37 7.17
C ASN A 123 3.42 11.97 6.30
N CYS A 124 3.57 10.68 5.95
CA CYS A 124 4.72 10.18 5.23
C CYS A 124 4.52 10.13 3.72
N PHE A 125 3.29 9.92 3.26
CA PHE A 125 2.94 9.87 1.84
C PHE A 125 1.46 10.16 1.61
N ARG A 126 1.09 10.31 0.33
CA ARG A 126 -0.32 10.37 -0.11
C ARG A 126 -0.53 9.32 -1.19
N LEU A 127 -1.74 8.78 -1.26
CA LEU A 127 -2.17 7.86 -2.30
C LEU A 127 -3.55 8.23 -2.78
N GLU A 128 -3.70 8.35 -4.09
CA GLU A 128 -4.98 8.57 -4.75
C GLU A 128 -5.29 7.41 -5.70
N ARG A 129 -6.56 7.12 -5.89
CA ARG A 129 -7.07 6.26 -6.94
C ARG A 129 -7.80 7.13 -7.97
N ILE A 130 -7.49 6.92 -9.24
CA ILE A 130 -8.12 7.60 -10.36
C ILE A 130 -8.69 6.55 -11.29
N ARG A 131 -9.98 6.66 -11.61
CA ARG A 131 -10.68 5.82 -12.59
C ARG A 131 -11.09 6.68 -13.76
N VAL A 132 -10.62 6.35 -14.92
CA VAL A 132 -10.91 7.06 -16.18
C VAL A 132 -11.82 6.21 -17.04
N ASN A 133 -12.89 6.82 -17.57
CA ASN A 133 -13.80 6.17 -18.51
C ASN A 133 -14.10 7.16 -19.66
N GLY A 134 -13.10 7.40 -20.51
CA GLY A 134 -13.11 8.40 -21.57
C GLY A 134 -11.94 9.37 -21.43
N ASN A 135 -12.20 10.65 -21.23
CA ASN A 135 -11.19 11.69 -21.11
C ASN A 135 -11.24 12.35 -19.74
N ALA A 136 -10.09 12.57 -19.13
CA ALA A 136 -9.95 13.27 -17.87
C ALA A 136 -8.70 14.13 -17.84
N ALA A 137 -8.75 15.21 -17.06
CA ALA A 137 -7.58 16.04 -16.76
C ALA A 137 -7.37 16.10 -15.24
N VAL A 138 -6.13 15.92 -14.82
CA VAL A 138 -5.73 15.99 -13.42
C VAL A 138 -4.60 16.98 -13.28
N ASP A 139 -4.86 18.08 -12.59
CA ASP A 139 -3.84 19.04 -12.21
C ASP A 139 -3.15 18.60 -10.92
N HIS A 140 -1.86 18.86 -10.84
CA HIS A 140 -1.10 18.55 -9.63
C HIS A 140 0.15 19.43 -9.49
N HIS A 141 0.62 19.53 -8.25
CA HIS A 141 1.80 20.31 -7.89
C HIS A 141 2.78 19.49 -7.05
N SER A 142 3.06 18.26 -7.49
CA SER A 142 3.97 17.34 -6.80
C SER A 142 4.49 16.33 -7.81
N PHE A 143 5.68 15.76 -7.61
CA PHE A 143 5.99 14.54 -8.35
C PHE A 143 5.07 13.40 -7.90
N ARG A 144 4.85 12.43 -8.75
CA ARG A 144 4.07 11.23 -8.42
C ARG A 144 4.51 10.01 -9.20
N VAL A 145 4.30 8.85 -8.62
CA VAL A 145 4.41 7.57 -9.31
C VAL A 145 3.00 7.09 -9.62
N LEU A 146 2.71 6.91 -10.89
CA LEU A 146 1.47 6.30 -11.35
C LEU A 146 1.68 4.79 -11.51
N ILE A 147 0.70 4.01 -11.07
CA ILE A 147 0.66 2.55 -11.24
C ILE A 147 -0.68 2.20 -11.83
N VAL A 148 -0.68 1.65 -13.05
CA VAL A 148 -1.93 1.22 -13.72
C VAL A 148 -2.37 -0.12 -13.12
N THR A 149 -3.47 -0.11 -12.37
CA THR A 149 -4.00 -1.31 -11.72
C THR A 149 -4.96 -2.08 -12.62
N ARG A 150 -5.61 -1.41 -13.58
CA ARG A 150 -6.56 -2.04 -14.50
C ARG A 150 -6.69 -1.27 -15.80
N GLY A 151 -6.92 -2.01 -16.90
CA GLY A 151 -7.27 -1.45 -18.20
C GLY A 151 -6.09 -0.86 -18.97
N ASN A 152 -6.41 -0.02 -19.94
CA ASN A 152 -5.43 0.64 -20.81
C ASN A 152 -5.92 2.01 -21.28
N GLY A 153 -4.99 2.81 -21.80
CA GLY A 153 -5.29 4.14 -22.32
C GLY A 153 -4.03 4.90 -22.67
N THR A 154 -4.12 6.21 -22.62
CA THR A 154 -3.00 7.10 -22.86
C THR A 154 -2.88 8.14 -21.75
N LEU A 155 -1.67 8.57 -21.51
CA LEU A 155 -1.31 9.72 -20.68
C LEU A 155 -0.60 10.74 -21.55
N SER A 156 -1.15 11.94 -21.64
CA SER A 156 -0.54 13.07 -22.32
C SER A 156 -0.17 14.16 -21.33
N CYS A 157 1.08 14.60 -21.38
CA CYS A 157 1.63 15.70 -20.60
C CYS A 157 2.42 16.60 -21.54
N GLU A 158 2.07 17.87 -21.58
CA GLU A 158 2.68 18.83 -22.50
C GLU A 158 2.66 18.30 -23.97
N ASN A 159 3.84 18.06 -24.56
CA ASN A 159 3.99 17.58 -25.94
C ASN A 159 4.29 16.07 -26.04
N LYS A 160 4.14 15.32 -24.93
CA LYS A 160 4.42 13.88 -24.89
C LYS A 160 3.16 13.09 -24.59
N THR A 161 3.01 11.99 -25.31
CA THR A 161 1.95 11.01 -25.06
C THR A 161 2.56 9.63 -24.87
N LEU A 162 2.13 8.95 -23.82
CA LEU A 162 2.51 7.59 -23.49
C LEU A 162 1.30 6.69 -23.57
N SER A 163 1.45 5.54 -24.22
CA SER A 163 0.48 4.45 -24.08
C SER A 163 0.65 3.82 -22.70
N LEU A 164 -0.47 3.52 -22.06
CA LEU A 164 -0.53 2.89 -20.74
C LEU A 164 -1.26 1.55 -20.84
N GLN A 165 -0.72 0.55 -20.18
CA GLN A 165 -1.37 -0.75 -19.99
C GLN A 165 -1.27 -1.19 -18.53
N GLN A 166 -2.05 -2.20 -18.18
CA GLN A 166 -2.05 -2.74 -16.81
C GLN A 166 -0.63 -3.11 -16.36
N TYR A 167 -0.29 -2.74 -15.13
CA TYR A 167 1.01 -2.88 -14.46
C TYR A 167 2.10 -1.91 -14.89
N ASP A 168 1.83 -1.00 -15.82
CA ASP A 168 2.77 0.08 -16.10
C ASP A 168 2.96 0.98 -14.87
N ARG A 169 4.19 1.45 -14.71
CA ARG A 169 4.61 2.39 -13.67
C ARG A 169 5.29 3.58 -14.34
N VAL A 170 4.77 4.76 -14.06
CA VAL A 170 5.23 6.00 -14.68
C VAL A 170 5.56 7.03 -13.62
N LEU A 171 6.78 7.54 -13.64
CA LEU A 171 7.15 8.70 -12.82
C LEU A 171 6.73 9.98 -13.52
N ILE A 172 5.94 10.80 -12.86
CA ILE A 172 5.57 12.14 -13.29
C ILE A 172 6.40 13.14 -12.50
N PRO A 173 7.31 13.87 -13.12
CA PRO A 173 8.13 14.89 -12.48
C PRO A 173 7.31 16.07 -11.95
N TYR A 174 7.87 16.79 -10.99
CA TYR A 174 7.23 17.94 -10.34
C TYR A 174 6.79 19.05 -11.32
N TYR A 175 7.55 19.29 -12.39
CA TYR A 175 7.27 20.37 -13.35
C TYR A 175 6.09 20.08 -14.29
N VAL A 176 5.64 18.83 -14.37
CA VAL A 176 4.43 18.47 -15.13
C VAL A 176 3.22 18.87 -14.28
N GLN A 177 2.48 19.88 -14.69
CA GLN A 177 1.37 20.41 -13.92
C GLN A 177 0.01 19.78 -14.25
N THR A 178 -0.21 19.43 -15.50
CA THR A 178 -1.46 18.82 -15.97
C THR A 178 -1.19 17.50 -16.64
N MET A 179 -1.90 16.46 -16.20
CA MET A 179 -1.96 15.16 -16.85
C MET A 179 -3.31 14.99 -17.52
N ARG A 180 -3.31 14.58 -18.78
CA ARG A 180 -4.52 14.25 -19.55
C ARG A 180 -4.56 12.76 -19.81
N PHE A 181 -5.62 12.13 -19.39
CA PHE A 181 -5.85 10.70 -19.60
C PHE A 181 -6.91 10.48 -20.65
N SER A 182 -6.75 9.44 -21.49
CA SER A 182 -7.79 8.96 -22.39
C SER A 182 -7.83 7.44 -22.37
N GLY A 183 -9.02 6.85 -22.38
CA GLY A 183 -9.23 5.41 -22.39
C GLY A 183 -10.09 4.90 -21.25
N LYS A 184 -9.92 3.63 -20.92
CA LYS A 184 -10.60 2.98 -19.78
C LYS A 184 -9.56 2.33 -18.88
N LEU A 185 -9.20 3.01 -17.79
CA LEU A 185 -8.13 2.56 -16.92
C LEU A 185 -8.38 2.99 -15.46
N GLU A 186 -7.86 2.20 -14.54
CA GLU A 186 -7.73 2.56 -13.13
C GLU A 186 -6.25 2.63 -12.80
N LEU A 187 -5.87 3.67 -12.07
CA LEU A 187 -4.49 3.85 -11.62
C LEU A 187 -4.43 4.36 -10.18
N LEU A 188 -3.34 4.04 -9.53
CA LEU A 188 -2.93 4.62 -8.27
C LEU A 188 -1.88 5.71 -8.52
N ALA A 189 -1.99 6.80 -7.80
CA ALA A 189 -1.02 7.88 -7.82
C ALA A 189 -0.40 8.03 -6.42
N ALA A 190 0.83 7.56 -6.27
CA ALA A 190 1.60 7.70 -5.05
C ALA A 190 2.41 8.99 -5.07
N MET A 191 2.35 9.75 -3.98
CA MET A 191 2.91 11.10 -3.88
C MET A 191 3.60 11.29 -2.53
N PRO A 192 4.59 12.19 -2.44
CA PRO A 192 5.13 12.62 -1.15
C PRO A 192 4.05 13.29 -0.30
N PRO A 193 4.29 13.49 1.00
CA PRO A 193 3.40 14.27 1.85
C PRO A 193 3.25 15.70 1.32
N LEU A 194 2.21 16.39 1.77
CA LEU A 194 2.13 17.84 1.59
C LEU A 194 3.20 18.51 2.46
N ASN A 195 3.99 19.38 1.88
CA ASN A 195 4.86 20.25 2.67
C ASN A 195 3.98 21.09 3.61
N LYS A 196 4.31 21.05 4.88
CA LYS A 196 3.71 21.94 5.87
C LYS A 196 4.24 23.35 5.69
#